data_3ee14f6c53531d372b98cc184175f487
#
_entry.id   3ee14f6c53531d372b98cc184175f487
#
_cell.length_a   1.000
_cell.length_b   1.000
_cell.length_c   1.000
_cell.angle_alpha   90.00
_cell.angle_beta   90.00
_cell.angle_gamma   90.00
#
_symmetry.space_group_name_H-M   'P 1'
#
loop_
_entity.id
_entity.type
_entity.pdbx_description
1 polymer ?
#
loop_
_entity_poly.entity_id
_entity_poly.type
_entity_poly.pdbx_seq_one_letter_code
_entity_poly.pdbx_strand_id
1 'polypeptide(L)'
;NLRRNGVEVAGKKIVLLGGGGAASAIAIQAALEGAAEIAVFNLKDAFWPRMEQGMHAIAQAAPGCAITLHDLEDRAQLKAAIDRCDILSNATRVGMAPYEDQSNITDLSWFCSDLVVTDVVYAPPATKMLREARAAGCKTCDGLGMLLCQGAEAFRLYSGLEMPVEEIRALLYA
;
A
#
# COMPACT_ATOMS: atom_id res chain seq x y z
N ASN A 1 -1.53 5.37 9.09
CA ASN A 1 -0.95 6.35 8.16
C ASN A 1 -2.01 7.00 7.25
N LEU A 2 -2.78 6.24 6.45
CA LEU A 2 -3.79 6.79 5.51
C LEU A 2 -4.78 7.73 6.22
N ARG A 3 -5.41 7.29 7.30
CA ARG A 3 -6.38 8.09 8.07
C ARG A 3 -5.78 9.39 8.63
N ARG A 4 -4.51 9.38 9.09
CA ARG A 4 -3.78 10.59 9.50
C ARG A 4 -3.55 11.57 8.36
N ASN A 5 -3.52 11.06 7.13
CA ASN A 5 -3.45 11.87 5.91
C ASN A 5 -4.84 12.20 5.33
N GLY A 6 -5.93 12.00 6.10
CA GLY A 6 -7.29 12.30 5.66
C GLY A 6 -7.77 11.39 4.52
N VAL A 7 -7.34 10.12 4.51
CA VAL A 7 -7.77 9.10 3.55
C VAL A 7 -8.48 7.99 4.31
N GLU A 8 -9.78 7.86 4.09
CA GLU A 8 -10.57 6.75 4.60
C GLU A 8 -10.52 5.56 3.65
N VAL A 9 -10.53 4.35 4.25
CA VAL A 9 -10.42 3.09 3.51
C VAL A 9 -11.80 2.47 3.24
N ALA A 10 -12.78 2.75 4.11
CA ALA A 10 -14.12 2.20 3.98
C ALA A 10 -14.77 2.56 2.64
N GLY A 11 -15.30 1.55 1.94
CA GLY A 11 -15.90 1.67 0.62
C GLY A 11 -14.92 1.88 -0.53
N LYS A 12 -13.62 1.95 -0.27
CA LYS A 12 -12.60 2.23 -1.29
C LYS A 12 -12.16 0.98 -2.05
N LYS A 13 -11.75 1.19 -3.31
CA LYS A 13 -11.12 0.18 -4.16
C LYS A 13 -9.62 0.40 -4.14
N ILE A 14 -8.89 -0.65 -3.81
CA ILE A 14 -7.44 -0.62 -3.59
C ILE A 14 -6.75 -1.52 -4.61
N VAL A 15 -5.76 -0.99 -5.29
CA VAL A 15 -4.76 -1.78 -6.02
C VAL A 15 -3.52 -1.90 -5.12
N LEU A 16 -3.13 -3.14 -4.81
CA LEU A 16 -2.00 -3.44 -3.94
C LEU A 16 -0.92 -4.17 -4.74
N LEU A 17 0.22 -3.55 -4.91
CA LEU A 17 1.37 -4.11 -5.60
C LEU A 17 2.25 -4.88 -4.61
N GLY A 18 2.45 -6.16 -4.86
CA GLY A 18 3.19 -7.10 -4.01
C GLY A 18 2.27 -8.01 -3.20
N GLY A 19 2.79 -9.19 -2.85
CA GLY A 19 2.06 -10.25 -2.12
C GLY A 19 2.79 -10.73 -0.87
N GLY A 20 3.79 -9.99 -0.40
CA GLY A 20 4.57 -10.32 0.80
C GLY A 20 3.86 -10.00 2.12
N GLY A 21 4.61 -10.07 3.23
CA GLY A 21 4.07 -9.83 4.58
C GLY A 21 3.42 -8.46 4.75
N ALA A 22 4.04 -7.38 4.22
CA ALA A 22 3.48 -6.03 4.28
C ALA A 22 2.15 -5.95 3.50
N ALA A 23 2.11 -6.53 2.29
CA ALA A 23 0.89 -6.57 1.48
C ALA A 23 -0.23 -7.33 2.18
N SER A 24 0.07 -8.49 2.79
CA SER A 24 -0.92 -9.26 3.55
C SER A 24 -1.47 -8.48 4.74
N ALA A 25 -0.61 -7.79 5.49
CA ALA A 25 -1.03 -6.97 6.62
C ALA A 25 -1.94 -5.80 6.18
N ILE A 26 -1.59 -5.13 5.07
CA ILE A 26 -2.41 -4.07 4.48
C ILE A 26 -3.75 -4.62 4.00
N ALA A 27 -3.75 -5.75 3.28
CA ALA A 27 -4.97 -6.36 2.78
C ALA A 27 -5.93 -6.76 3.92
N ILE A 28 -5.41 -7.41 4.97
CA ILE A 28 -6.20 -7.78 6.16
C ILE A 28 -6.81 -6.52 6.81
N GLN A 29 -5.98 -5.53 7.10
CA GLN A 29 -6.44 -4.33 7.80
C GLN A 29 -7.44 -3.54 6.96
N ALA A 30 -7.17 -3.35 5.67
CA ALA A 30 -8.07 -2.64 4.77
C ALA A 30 -9.43 -3.36 4.63
N ALA A 31 -9.43 -4.68 4.52
CA ALA A 31 -10.65 -5.47 4.45
C ALA A 31 -11.48 -5.35 5.75
N LEU A 32 -10.82 -5.41 6.91
CA LEU A 32 -11.47 -5.22 8.22
C LEU A 32 -12.01 -3.79 8.42
N GLU A 33 -11.36 -2.79 7.82
CA GLU A 33 -11.81 -1.39 7.82
C GLU A 33 -12.89 -1.11 6.76
N GLY A 34 -13.35 -2.14 6.03
CA GLY A 34 -14.48 -2.05 5.11
C GLY A 34 -14.13 -1.56 3.71
N ALA A 35 -12.90 -1.80 3.23
CA ALA A 35 -12.59 -1.63 1.80
C ALA A 35 -13.59 -2.42 0.95
N ALA A 36 -14.03 -1.85 -0.17
CA ALA A 36 -14.97 -2.51 -1.07
C ALA A 36 -14.29 -3.57 -1.95
N GLU A 37 -13.07 -3.27 -2.41
CA GLU A 37 -12.31 -4.15 -3.31
C GLU A 37 -10.81 -4.00 -3.03
N ILE A 38 -10.09 -5.13 -3.05
CA ILE A 38 -8.61 -5.16 -3.01
C ILE A 38 -8.14 -6.06 -4.14
N ALA A 39 -7.53 -5.46 -5.17
CA ALA A 39 -6.89 -6.17 -6.27
C ALA A 39 -5.39 -6.25 -5.99
N VAL A 40 -4.90 -7.42 -5.65
CA VAL A 40 -3.48 -7.67 -5.36
C VAL A 40 -2.78 -8.10 -6.64
N PHE A 41 -1.67 -7.43 -6.96
CA PHE A 41 -0.82 -7.74 -8.10
C PHE A 41 0.56 -8.16 -7.65
N ASN A 42 0.97 -9.38 -7.99
CA ASN A 42 2.31 -9.90 -7.68
C ASN A 42 2.87 -10.71 -8.84
N LEU A 43 4.18 -10.87 -8.89
CA LEU A 43 4.81 -11.80 -9.84
C LEU A 43 4.39 -13.24 -9.54
N LYS A 44 4.17 -14.04 -10.59
CA LYS A 44 3.89 -15.47 -10.46
C LYS A 44 5.19 -16.23 -10.20
N ASP A 45 5.60 -16.21 -8.94
CA ASP A 45 6.77 -16.93 -8.44
C ASP A 45 6.41 -18.19 -7.63
N ALA A 46 7.42 -18.82 -7.02
CA ALA A 46 7.23 -20.02 -6.21
C ALA A 46 6.33 -19.80 -4.97
N PHE A 47 6.11 -18.56 -4.55
CA PHE A 47 5.25 -18.20 -3.40
C PHE A 47 3.79 -17.97 -3.78
N TRP A 48 3.47 -17.95 -5.08
CA TRP A 48 2.12 -17.72 -5.58
C TRP A 48 1.03 -18.58 -4.91
N PRO A 49 1.18 -19.91 -4.76
CA PRO A 49 0.14 -20.74 -4.15
C PRO A 49 -0.13 -20.39 -2.68
N ARG A 50 0.92 -20.03 -1.94
CA ARG A 50 0.78 -19.59 -0.55
C ARG A 50 0.04 -18.24 -0.45
N MET A 51 0.33 -17.36 -1.37
CA MET A 51 -0.30 -16.05 -1.45
C MET A 51 -1.79 -16.18 -1.79
N GLU A 52 -2.13 -17.02 -2.77
CA GLU A 52 -3.51 -17.32 -3.15
C GLU A 52 -4.32 -17.86 -1.96
N GLN A 53 -3.75 -18.81 -1.20
CA GLN A 53 -4.36 -19.28 0.04
C GLN A 53 -4.56 -18.16 1.07
N GLY A 54 -3.57 -17.30 1.23
CA GLY A 54 -3.65 -16.15 2.14
C GLY A 54 -4.76 -15.17 1.75
N MET A 55 -4.84 -14.78 0.49
CA MET A 55 -5.89 -13.89 -0.02
C MET A 55 -7.27 -14.51 0.11
N HIS A 56 -7.40 -15.81 -0.14
CA HIS A 56 -8.65 -16.53 0.06
C HIS A 56 -9.09 -16.53 1.54
N ALA A 57 -8.17 -16.75 2.47
CA ALA A 57 -8.45 -16.70 3.90
C ALA A 57 -8.91 -15.32 4.36
N ILE A 58 -8.30 -14.24 3.82
CA ILE A 58 -8.71 -12.86 4.12
C ILE A 58 -10.12 -12.60 3.56
N ALA A 59 -10.41 -13.04 2.33
CA ALA A 59 -11.73 -12.89 1.74
C ALA A 59 -12.83 -13.61 2.54
N GLN A 60 -12.51 -14.77 3.11
CA GLN A 60 -13.45 -15.49 4.00
C GLN A 60 -13.67 -14.75 5.32
N ALA A 61 -12.62 -14.15 5.88
CA ALA A 61 -12.71 -13.41 7.15
C ALA A 61 -13.40 -12.04 7.00
N ALA A 62 -13.41 -11.46 5.82
CA ALA A 62 -14.00 -10.16 5.51
C ALA A 62 -14.90 -10.25 4.26
N PRO A 63 -16.08 -10.91 4.33
CA PRO A 63 -16.92 -11.20 3.16
C PRO A 63 -17.51 -9.95 2.50
N GLY A 64 -17.43 -8.79 3.15
CA GLY A 64 -17.83 -7.50 2.59
C GLY A 64 -16.80 -6.87 1.65
N CYS A 65 -15.59 -7.44 1.56
CA CYS A 65 -14.51 -6.95 0.71
C CYS A 65 -14.21 -7.95 -0.41
N ALA A 66 -14.29 -7.53 -1.66
CA ALA A 66 -13.90 -8.35 -2.79
C ALA A 66 -12.36 -8.38 -2.90
N ILE A 67 -11.74 -9.56 -2.75
CA ILE A 67 -10.28 -9.71 -2.83
C ILE A 67 -9.92 -10.60 -4.01
N THR A 68 -9.04 -10.09 -4.88
CA THR A 68 -8.56 -10.80 -6.07
C THR A 68 -7.03 -10.77 -6.15
N LEU A 69 -6.44 -11.80 -6.76
CA LEU A 69 -5.01 -11.92 -6.98
C LEU A 69 -4.71 -12.02 -8.48
N HIS A 70 -3.80 -11.19 -8.97
CA HIS A 70 -3.48 -11.03 -10.38
C HIS A 70 -1.97 -11.04 -10.61
N ASP A 71 -1.59 -11.39 -11.84
CA ASP A 71 -0.21 -11.31 -12.28
C ASP A 71 0.22 -9.85 -12.50
N LEU A 72 1.32 -9.43 -11.87
CA LEU A 72 1.87 -8.08 -12.03
C LEU A 72 2.41 -7.84 -13.47
N GLU A 73 2.74 -8.91 -14.20
CA GLU A 73 3.18 -8.82 -15.60
C GLU A 73 2.01 -8.61 -16.57
N ASP A 74 0.78 -8.89 -16.17
CA ASP A 74 -0.39 -8.49 -16.94
C ASP A 74 -0.66 -6.99 -16.83
N ARG A 75 0.10 -6.23 -17.62
CA ARG A 75 0.07 -4.76 -17.62
C ARG A 75 -1.28 -4.19 -18.03
N ALA A 76 -2.02 -4.89 -18.90
CA ALA A 76 -3.35 -4.45 -19.33
C ALA A 76 -4.37 -4.58 -18.18
N GLN A 77 -4.33 -5.70 -17.46
CA GLN A 77 -5.18 -5.91 -16.30
C GLN A 77 -4.84 -4.95 -15.14
N LEU A 78 -3.54 -4.72 -14.89
CA LEU A 78 -3.09 -3.76 -13.89
C LEU A 78 -3.57 -2.34 -14.22
N LYS A 79 -3.42 -1.89 -15.47
CA LYS A 79 -3.91 -0.58 -15.92
C LYS A 79 -5.41 -0.44 -15.69
N ALA A 80 -6.19 -1.44 -16.14
CA ALA A 80 -7.63 -1.43 -15.96
C ALA A 80 -8.06 -1.42 -14.48
N ALA A 81 -7.29 -2.04 -13.60
CA ALA A 81 -7.53 -1.99 -12.17
C ALA A 81 -7.20 -0.61 -11.58
N ILE A 82 -6.09 0.01 -11.99
CA ILE A 82 -5.70 1.37 -11.55
C ILE A 82 -6.72 2.40 -11.99
N ASP A 83 -7.25 2.31 -13.21
CA ASP A 83 -8.24 3.26 -13.75
C ASP A 83 -9.54 3.35 -12.93
N ARG A 84 -9.83 2.34 -12.12
CA ARG A 84 -11.05 2.27 -11.30
C ARG A 84 -10.79 2.25 -9.80
N CYS A 85 -9.52 2.31 -9.36
CA CYS A 85 -9.19 2.31 -7.94
C CYS A 85 -9.13 3.72 -7.36
N ASP A 86 -9.35 3.80 -6.05
CA ASP A 86 -9.19 5.02 -5.27
C ASP A 86 -7.76 5.13 -4.69
N ILE A 87 -7.16 3.97 -4.39
CA ILE A 87 -5.87 3.89 -3.70
C ILE A 87 -4.96 2.91 -4.43
N LEU A 88 -3.78 3.36 -4.85
CA LEU A 88 -2.68 2.53 -5.34
C LEU A 88 -1.61 2.41 -4.25
N SER A 89 -1.33 1.20 -3.79
CA SER A 89 -0.36 0.94 -2.72
C SER A 89 0.79 0.07 -3.22
N ASN A 90 2.02 0.55 -3.13
CA ASN A 90 3.21 -0.28 -3.35
C ASN A 90 3.62 -0.95 -2.03
N ALA A 91 3.61 -2.28 -2.02
CA ALA A 91 4.12 -3.11 -0.93
C ALA A 91 5.20 -4.08 -1.44
N THR A 92 5.85 -3.73 -2.55
CA THR A 92 7.02 -4.42 -3.08
C THR A 92 8.32 -3.78 -2.56
N ARG A 93 9.46 -4.36 -2.95
CA ARG A 93 10.79 -3.79 -2.70
C ARG A 93 11.23 -2.78 -3.76
N VAL A 94 10.45 -2.58 -4.82
CA VAL A 94 10.77 -1.62 -5.88
C VAL A 94 10.69 -0.20 -5.32
N GLY A 95 11.74 0.57 -5.51
CA GLY A 95 11.88 1.92 -4.95
C GLY A 95 12.80 2.01 -3.73
N MET A 96 13.25 0.85 -3.17
CA MET A 96 14.32 0.81 -2.15
C MET A 96 15.61 0.25 -2.73
N ALA A 97 16.74 0.44 -2.04
CA ALA A 97 18.05 -0.09 -2.44
C ALA A 97 18.02 -1.59 -2.76
N PRO A 98 18.59 -2.04 -3.86
CA PRO A 98 19.29 -1.28 -4.91
C PRO A 98 18.39 -0.84 -6.09
N TYR A 99 17.08 -0.71 -5.89
CA TYR A 99 16.08 -0.45 -6.94
C TYR A 99 15.44 0.95 -6.81
N GLU A 100 16.19 1.94 -6.26
CA GLU A 100 15.66 3.29 -5.94
C GLU A 100 15.18 4.05 -7.18
N ASP A 101 15.79 3.78 -8.34
CA ASP A 101 15.43 4.41 -9.61
C ASP A 101 14.37 3.65 -10.40
N GLN A 102 13.78 2.61 -9.78
CA GLN A 102 12.72 1.82 -10.40
C GLN A 102 11.35 2.16 -9.85
N SER A 103 10.33 1.91 -10.67
CA SER A 103 8.91 2.02 -10.30
C SER A 103 8.13 0.88 -10.93
N ASN A 104 7.15 0.34 -10.22
CA ASN A 104 6.20 -0.63 -10.77
C ASN A 104 5.25 0.02 -11.79
N ILE A 105 5.10 1.34 -11.74
CA ILE A 105 4.35 2.13 -12.72
C ILE A 105 5.35 2.82 -13.63
N THR A 106 5.36 2.43 -14.89
CA THR A 106 6.32 2.93 -15.89
C THR A 106 5.71 3.94 -16.85
N ASP A 107 4.40 4.00 -16.92
CA ASP A 107 3.65 4.97 -17.73
C ASP A 107 2.99 5.99 -16.81
N LEU A 108 3.47 7.22 -16.86
CA LEU A 108 3.01 8.30 -15.99
C LEU A 108 1.55 8.70 -16.23
N SER A 109 0.99 8.37 -17.40
CA SER A 109 -0.43 8.61 -17.70
C SER A 109 -1.39 7.78 -16.83
N TRP A 110 -0.88 6.80 -16.09
CA TRP A 110 -1.68 6.01 -15.15
C TRP A 110 -1.99 6.76 -13.84
N PHE A 111 -1.26 7.83 -13.55
CA PHE A 111 -1.54 8.68 -12.40
C PHE A 111 -2.57 9.76 -12.76
N CYS A 112 -3.60 9.90 -11.95
CA CYS A 112 -4.59 10.96 -12.05
C CYS A 112 -4.75 11.65 -10.69
N SER A 113 -5.23 12.90 -10.69
CA SER A 113 -5.33 13.74 -9.47
C SER A 113 -6.22 13.16 -8.38
N ASP A 114 -7.17 12.30 -8.75
CA ASP A 114 -8.12 11.69 -7.80
C ASP A 114 -7.56 10.44 -7.12
N LEU A 115 -6.42 9.93 -7.65
CA LEU A 115 -5.76 8.74 -7.11
C LEU A 115 -4.94 9.09 -5.86
N VAL A 116 -5.11 8.29 -4.82
CA VAL A 116 -4.19 8.29 -3.67
C VAL A 116 -3.09 7.26 -3.91
N VAL A 117 -1.84 7.66 -3.86
CA VAL A 117 -0.70 6.76 -4.04
C VAL A 117 0.08 6.62 -2.74
N THR A 118 0.29 5.39 -2.30
CA THR A 118 1.03 5.10 -1.06
C THR A 118 2.13 4.07 -1.30
N ASP A 119 3.19 4.17 -0.52
CA ASP A 119 4.33 3.28 -0.59
C ASP A 119 4.73 2.83 0.81
N VAL A 120 5.08 1.56 0.98
CA VAL A 120 5.62 1.04 2.25
C VAL A 120 7.13 1.26 2.37
N VAL A 121 7.81 1.57 1.27
CA VAL A 121 9.23 1.90 1.27
C VAL A 121 9.44 3.21 2.01
N TYR A 122 10.27 3.21 3.02
CA TYR A 122 10.59 4.38 3.86
C TYR A 122 12.00 4.91 3.63
N ALA A 123 12.85 4.16 2.95
CA ALA A 123 14.19 4.58 2.56
C ALA A 123 14.44 4.23 1.07
N PRO A 124 14.51 5.23 0.19
CA PRO A 124 14.41 6.68 0.43
C PRO A 124 13.00 7.14 0.87
N PRO A 125 12.87 8.28 1.55
CA PRO A 125 11.55 8.80 2.00
C PRO A 125 10.58 9.11 0.86
N ALA A 126 11.10 9.45 -0.33
CA ALA A 126 10.31 9.67 -1.54
C ALA A 126 10.81 8.73 -2.64
N THR A 127 10.12 7.60 -2.84
CA THR A 127 10.40 6.68 -3.94
C THR A 127 10.12 7.32 -5.30
N LYS A 128 10.66 6.73 -6.37
CA LYS A 128 10.38 7.19 -7.74
C LYS A 128 8.87 7.24 -7.98
N MET A 129 8.12 6.19 -7.62
CA MET A 129 6.68 6.14 -7.78
C MET A 129 5.97 7.30 -7.07
N LEU A 130 6.34 7.61 -5.82
CA LEU A 130 5.74 8.73 -5.09
C LEU A 130 6.08 10.08 -5.68
N ARG A 131 7.32 10.29 -6.17
CA ARG A 131 7.72 11.54 -6.84
C ARG A 131 6.91 11.77 -8.11
N GLU A 132 6.77 10.73 -8.93
CA GLU A 132 6.03 10.77 -10.19
C GLU A 132 4.53 10.99 -9.95
N ALA A 133 3.93 10.26 -9.02
CA ALA A 133 2.53 10.45 -8.63
C ALA A 133 2.26 11.88 -8.11
N ARG A 134 3.16 12.42 -7.29
CA ARG A 134 3.04 13.80 -6.78
C ARG A 134 3.12 14.83 -7.91
N ALA A 135 4.02 14.61 -8.87
CA ALA A 135 4.14 15.48 -10.04
C ALA A 135 2.88 15.45 -10.93
N ALA A 136 2.16 14.33 -10.96
CA ALA A 136 0.88 14.17 -11.64
C ALA A 136 -0.32 14.70 -10.83
N GLY A 137 -0.11 15.26 -9.64
CA GLY A 137 -1.15 15.84 -8.81
C GLY A 137 -1.85 14.86 -7.86
N CYS A 138 -1.37 13.61 -7.77
CA CYS A 138 -1.91 12.64 -6.83
C CYS A 138 -1.63 13.03 -5.37
N LYS A 139 -2.56 12.69 -4.49
CA LYS A 139 -2.28 12.69 -3.05
C LYS A 139 -1.33 11.53 -2.73
N THR A 140 -0.25 11.78 -1.98
CA THR A 140 0.75 10.75 -1.68
C THR A 140 0.92 10.53 -0.19
N CYS A 141 1.12 9.26 0.22
CA CYS A 141 1.45 8.86 1.59
C CYS A 141 2.72 8.01 1.57
N ASP A 142 3.75 8.42 2.30
CA ASP A 142 5.04 7.75 2.34
C ASP A 142 5.12 6.59 3.36
N GLY A 143 6.16 5.78 3.19
CA GLY A 143 6.43 4.65 4.06
C GLY A 143 6.96 5.04 5.44
N LEU A 144 7.56 6.23 5.59
CA LEU A 144 8.05 6.70 6.87
C LEU A 144 6.90 6.94 7.86
N GLY A 145 5.80 7.53 7.37
CA GLY A 145 4.57 7.67 8.17
C GLY A 145 3.95 6.31 8.54
N MET A 146 4.05 5.30 7.67
CA MET A 146 3.62 3.94 8.00
C MET A 146 4.53 3.33 9.07
N LEU A 147 5.85 3.45 8.93
CA LEU A 147 6.83 2.96 9.91
C LEU A 147 6.57 3.55 11.29
N LEU A 148 6.31 4.85 11.36
CA LEU A 148 5.98 5.54 12.60
C LEU A 148 4.69 5.01 13.23
N CYS A 149 3.61 4.86 12.45
CA CYS A 149 2.34 4.39 12.96
C CYS A 149 2.40 2.94 13.47
N GLN A 150 3.08 2.05 12.74
CA GLN A 150 3.24 0.65 13.17
C GLN A 150 4.14 0.56 14.42
N GLY A 151 5.17 1.43 14.51
CA GLY A 151 6.03 1.53 15.70
C GLY A 151 5.27 1.99 16.92
N ALA A 152 4.35 2.97 16.76
CA ALA A 152 3.50 3.44 17.84
C ALA A 152 2.58 2.34 18.37
N GLU A 153 1.98 1.56 17.48
CA GLU A 153 1.13 0.44 17.90
C GLU A 153 1.94 -0.67 18.59
N ALA A 154 3.11 -1.01 18.06
CA ALA A 154 4.01 -1.95 18.72
C ALA A 154 4.43 -1.46 20.13
N PHE A 155 4.79 -0.17 20.26
CA PHE A 155 5.14 0.44 21.54
C PHE A 155 3.97 0.31 22.54
N ARG A 156 2.75 0.62 22.11
CA ARG A 156 1.55 0.48 22.95
C ARG A 156 1.34 -0.97 23.42
N LEU A 157 1.51 -1.95 22.52
CA LEU A 157 1.33 -3.36 22.84
C LEU A 157 2.39 -3.87 23.83
N TYR A 158 3.66 -3.42 23.73
CA TYR A 158 4.73 -3.87 24.61
C TYR A 158 4.79 -3.14 25.96
N SER A 159 4.47 -1.84 25.96
CA SER A 159 4.65 -1.01 27.16
C SER A 159 3.34 -0.70 27.90
N GLY A 160 2.19 -0.85 27.23
CA GLY A 160 0.90 -0.37 27.73
C GLY A 160 0.75 1.16 27.70
N LEU A 161 1.73 1.88 27.12
CA LEU A 161 1.77 3.34 27.08
C LEU A 161 1.54 3.85 25.66
N GLU A 162 1.01 5.07 25.54
CA GLU A 162 0.91 5.75 24.24
C GLU A 162 2.27 6.39 23.87
N MET A 163 2.67 6.18 22.61
CA MET A 163 3.88 6.81 22.06
C MET A 163 3.58 8.26 21.66
N PRO A 164 4.47 9.25 21.97
CA PRO A 164 4.30 10.64 21.54
C PRO A 164 4.55 10.80 20.03
N VAL A 165 3.59 10.34 19.23
CA VAL A 165 3.71 10.19 17.76
C VAL A 165 4.08 11.48 17.06
N GLU A 166 3.47 12.60 17.46
CA GLU A 166 3.70 13.89 16.76
C GLU A 166 5.10 14.47 17.05
N GLU A 167 5.62 14.26 18.26
CA GLU A 167 6.99 14.66 18.62
C GLU A 167 8.01 13.84 17.84
N ILE A 168 7.83 12.52 17.78
CA ILE A 168 8.70 11.62 17.00
C ILE A 168 8.58 11.91 15.51
N ARG A 169 7.38 12.20 15.01
CA ARG A 169 7.15 12.61 13.62
C ARG A 169 7.95 13.85 13.28
N ALA A 170 7.91 14.88 14.12
CA ALA A 170 8.66 16.12 13.90
C ALA A 170 10.17 15.86 13.78
N LEU A 171 10.71 14.91 14.57
CA LEU A 171 12.12 14.53 14.49
C LEU A 171 12.46 13.73 13.21
N LEU A 172 11.53 12.89 12.72
CA LEU A 172 11.76 12.05 11.54
C LEU A 172 11.67 12.83 10.22
N TYR A 173 10.93 13.95 10.21
CA TYR A 173 10.74 14.78 9.01
C TYR A 173 11.52 16.11 9.07
N ALA A 174 12.36 16.30 10.11
CA ALA A 174 13.28 17.41 10.21
C ALA A 174 14.47 17.22 9.28
#